data_35b4c99335dd2eb8080540500609b630
#
_entry.id   35b4c99335dd2eb8080540500609b630
#
_cell.length_a   1.000
_cell.length_b   1.000
_cell.length_c   1.000
_cell.angle_alpha   90.00
_cell.angle_beta   90.00
_cell.angle_gamma   90.00
#
_symmetry.space_group_name_H-M   'P 1'
#
loop_
_entity.id
_entity.type
_entity.pdbx_description
1 polymer ?
#
loop_
_entity_poly.entity_id
_entity_poly.type
_entity_poly.pdbx_seq_one_letter_code
_entity_poly.pdbx_strand_id
1 'polypeptide(L)'
;VIVDDRTMLPARFVAEALGATVTWNASERKVTILNGETGIELYIDSATAYIDGRAVTLDSAPFIRDDRTYLPLRFIAEALGAKVDWYPETRQAVITRLEA
;
A
#
# COMPACT_ATOMS: atom_id res chain seq x y z
N VAL A 1 8.99 -8.18 1.46
CA VAL A 1 9.15 -8.81 0.15
C VAL A 1 9.40 -7.74 -0.91
N ILE A 2 10.38 -7.98 -1.73
CA ILE A 2 10.71 -7.07 -2.83
C ILE A 2 10.35 -7.76 -4.14
N VAL A 3 9.53 -7.09 -4.96
CA VAL A 3 9.12 -7.59 -6.28
C VAL A 3 9.38 -6.46 -7.27
N ASP A 4 10.11 -6.76 -8.36
CA ASP A 4 10.46 -5.77 -9.38
C ASP A 4 11.07 -4.50 -8.80
N ASP A 5 12.00 -4.67 -7.83
CA ASP A 5 12.65 -3.58 -7.10
C ASP A 5 11.68 -2.69 -6.31
N ARG A 6 10.48 -3.18 -6.01
CA ARG A 6 9.49 -2.48 -5.20
C ARG A 6 9.27 -3.21 -3.89
N THR A 7 9.19 -2.47 -2.78
CA THR A 7 8.91 -3.05 -1.48
C THR A 7 7.41 -3.34 -1.36
N MET A 8 7.10 -4.61 -1.14
CA MET A 8 5.73 -5.08 -0.95
C MET A 8 5.58 -5.59 0.48
N LEU A 9 4.58 -5.10 1.20
CA LEU A 9 4.32 -5.50 2.58
C LEU A 9 2.91 -6.03 2.73
N PRO A 10 2.69 -6.96 3.68
CA PRO A 10 1.33 -7.39 4.00
C PRO A 10 0.46 -6.21 4.40
N ALA A 11 -0.80 -6.25 3.99
CA ALA A 11 -1.75 -5.16 4.24
C ALA A 11 -1.81 -4.76 5.71
N ARG A 12 -1.74 -5.73 6.62
CA ARG A 12 -1.77 -5.46 8.06
C ARG A 12 -0.65 -4.52 8.50
N PHE A 13 0.57 -4.78 8.01
CA PHE A 13 1.71 -3.94 8.37
C PHE A 13 1.58 -2.53 7.80
N VAL A 14 1.04 -2.42 6.60
CA VAL A 14 0.82 -1.10 6.00
C VAL A 14 -0.16 -0.30 6.84
N ALA A 15 -1.27 -0.93 7.24
CA ALA A 15 -2.27 -0.28 8.07
C ALA A 15 -1.71 0.17 9.42
N GLU A 16 -0.99 -0.72 10.11
CA GLU A 16 -0.42 -0.41 11.41
C GLU A 16 0.63 0.70 11.33
N ALA A 17 1.49 0.64 10.32
CA ALA A 17 2.55 1.63 10.17
C ALA A 17 2.02 3.02 9.85
N LEU A 18 0.92 3.11 9.10
CA LEU A 18 0.37 4.38 8.65
C LEU A 18 -0.84 4.85 9.46
N GLY A 19 -1.31 4.04 10.39
CA GLY A 19 -2.49 4.37 11.19
C GLY A 19 -3.77 4.40 10.38
N ALA A 20 -3.83 3.59 9.32
CA ALA A 20 -4.97 3.54 8.41
C ALA A 20 -5.84 2.33 8.67
N THR A 21 -7.08 2.37 8.18
CA THR A 21 -8.00 1.23 8.23
C THR A 21 -7.94 0.50 6.89
N VAL A 22 -7.77 -0.82 6.93
CA VAL A 22 -7.73 -1.65 5.73
C VAL A 22 -8.93 -2.59 5.72
N THR A 23 -9.67 -2.58 4.63
CA THR A 23 -10.85 -3.43 4.44
C THR A 23 -10.66 -4.28 3.19
N TRP A 24 -11.01 -5.56 3.29
CA TRP A 24 -10.91 -6.51 2.18
C TRP A 24 -12.29 -6.86 1.65
N ASN A 25 -12.47 -6.76 0.33
CA ASN A 25 -13.69 -7.20 -0.35
C ASN A 25 -13.33 -8.37 -1.27
N ALA A 26 -13.69 -9.57 -0.86
CA ALA A 26 -13.31 -10.79 -1.57
C ALA A 26 -13.99 -10.90 -2.94
N SER A 27 -15.24 -10.49 -3.07
CA SER A 27 -15.95 -10.63 -4.34
C SER A 27 -15.37 -9.74 -5.44
N GLU A 28 -14.85 -8.57 -5.09
CA GLU A 28 -14.19 -7.67 -6.04
C GLU A 28 -12.67 -7.81 -6.03
N ARG A 29 -12.13 -8.59 -5.10
CA ARG A 29 -10.69 -8.71 -4.86
C ARG A 29 -10.06 -7.33 -4.67
N LYS A 30 -10.74 -6.50 -3.89
CA LYS A 30 -10.38 -5.11 -3.68
C LYS A 30 -9.94 -4.88 -2.24
N VAL A 31 -8.87 -4.10 -2.09
CA VAL A 31 -8.40 -3.62 -0.80
C VAL A 31 -8.73 -2.13 -0.72
N THR A 32 -9.41 -1.72 0.33
CA THR A 32 -9.70 -0.30 0.56
C THR A 32 -8.92 0.16 1.79
N ILE A 33 -8.18 1.24 1.63
CA ILE A 33 -7.39 1.83 2.71
C ILE A 33 -7.93 3.23 2.99
N LEU A 34 -8.31 3.46 4.24
CA LEU A 34 -8.86 4.75 4.65
C LEU A 34 -7.99 5.36 5.72
N ASN A 35 -7.62 6.62 5.53
CA ASN A 35 -6.87 7.40 6.51
C ASN A 35 -7.45 8.82 6.52
N GLY A 36 -8.32 9.09 7.50
CA GLY A 36 -9.03 10.35 7.54
C GLY A 36 -9.90 10.53 6.30
N GLU A 37 -9.62 11.57 5.50
CA GLU A 37 -10.40 11.86 4.31
C GLU A 37 -9.85 11.22 3.04
N THR A 38 -8.68 10.59 3.14
CA THR A 38 -8.06 9.96 1.97
C THR A 38 -8.45 8.49 1.87
N GLY A 39 -9.00 8.09 0.72
CA GLY A 39 -9.36 6.71 0.44
C GLY A 39 -8.57 6.17 -0.74
N ILE A 40 -8.00 4.97 -0.59
CA ILE A 40 -7.24 4.30 -1.64
C ILE A 40 -7.90 2.97 -1.92
N GLU A 41 -8.15 2.68 -3.20
CA GLU A 41 -8.69 1.39 -3.61
C GLU A 41 -7.67 0.69 -4.51
N LEU A 42 -7.31 -0.54 -4.14
CA LEU A 42 -6.38 -1.35 -4.92
C LEU A 42 -7.04 -2.68 -5.26
N TYR A 43 -6.74 -3.19 -6.44
CA TYR A 43 -7.29 -4.46 -6.91
C TYR A 43 -6.16 -5.46 -7.09
N ILE A 44 -6.39 -6.69 -6.62
CA ILE A 44 -5.38 -7.74 -6.71
C ILE A 44 -5.06 -8.03 -8.19
N ASP A 45 -3.77 -8.16 -8.48
CA ASP A 45 -3.24 -8.43 -9.83
C ASP A 45 -3.53 -7.33 -10.85
N SER A 46 -3.90 -6.14 -10.39
CA SER A 46 -4.15 -5.01 -11.27
C SER A 46 -3.17 -3.87 -10.98
N ALA A 47 -2.61 -3.28 -12.01
CA ALA A 47 -1.72 -2.13 -11.88
C ALA A 47 -2.48 -0.80 -11.77
N THR A 48 -3.80 -0.83 -11.77
CA THR A 48 -4.61 0.38 -11.61
C THR A 48 -5.16 0.48 -10.19
N ALA A 49 -4.95 1.62 -9.56
CA ALA A 49 -5.50 1.93 -8.24
C ALA A 49 -6.27 3.23 -8.32
N TYR A 50 -7.03 3.54 -7.28
CA TYR A 50 -7.82 4.77 -7.21
C TYR A 50 -7.51 5.49 -5.90
N ILE A 51 -7.21 6.78 -5.99
CA ILE A 51 -7.03 7.65 -4.83
C ILE A 51 -8.16 8.67 -4.87
N ASP A 52 -9.07 8.58 -3.89
CA ASP A 52 -10.27 9.43 -3.82
C ASP A 52 -11.04 9.44 -5.14
N GLY A 53 -11.13 8.25 -5.77
CA GLY A 53 -11.84 8.09 -7.04
C GLY A 53 -11.04 8.41 -8.29
N ARG A 54 -9.78 8.83 -8.14
CA ARG A 54 -8.93 9.17 -9.28
C ARG A 54 -8.03 7.99 -9.64
N ALA A 55 -8.05 7.57 -10.89
CA ALA A 55 -7.25 6.44 -11.35
C ALA A 55 -5.75 6.77 -11.39
N VAL A 56 -4.94 5.85 -10.89
CA VAL A 56 -3.47 5.96 -10.87
C VAL A 56 -2.88 4.64 -11.30
N THR A 57 -1.75 4.68 -11.97
CA THR A 57 -1.04 3.47 -12.39
C THR A 57 0.04 3.11 -11.39
N LEU A 58 0.06 1.84 -10.97
CA LEU A 58 1.07 1.31 -10.04
C LEU A 58 2.24 0.72 -10.81
N ASP A 59 3.43 0.81 -10.21
CA ASP A 59 4.62 0.13 -10.75
C ASP A 59 4.56 -1.38 -10.53
N SER A 60 3.92 -1.80 -9.44
CA SER A 60 3.74 -3.22 -9.10
C SER A 60 2.34 -3.44 -8.59
N ALA A 61 1.64 -4.42 -9.15
CA ALA A 61 0.28 -4.75 -8.73
C ALA A 61 0.26 -5.42 -7.36
N PRO A 62 -0.76 -5.19 -6.53
CA PRO A 62 -0.97 -5.95 -5.30
C PRO A 62 -1.15 -7.42 -5.63
N PHE A 63 -0.73 -8.31 -4.73
CA PHE A 63 -0.86 -9.74 -4.96
C PHE A 63 -1.14 -10.48 -3.65
N ILE A 64 -1.62 -11.73 -3.78
CA ILE A 64 -1.84 -12.62 -2.64
C ILE A 64 -0.82 -13.75 -2.71
N ARG A 65 -0.12 -13.97 -1.59
CA ARG A 65 0.85 -15.07 -1.45
C ARG A 65 0.71 -15.65 -0.04
N ASP A 66 0.58 -16.97 0.07
CA ASP A 66 0.43 -17.66 1.35
C ASP A 66 -0.67 -17.06 2.23
N ASP A 67 -1.83 -16.81 1.61
CA ASP A 67 -3.01 -16.23 2.26
C ASP A 67 -2.80 -14.82 2.80
N ARG A 68 -1.76 -14.12 2.34
CA ARG A 68 -1.49 -12.75 2.74
C ARG A 68 -1.57 -11.82 1.53
N THR A 69 -2.21 -10.68 1.73
CA THR A 69 -2.31 -9.65 0.70
C THR A 69 -1.13 -8.70 0.83
N TYR A 70 -0.35 -8.57 -0.24
CA TYR A 70 0.83 -7.69 -0.27
C TYR A 70 0.52 -6.44 -1.07
N LEU A 71 0.90 -5.29 -0.50
CA LEU A 71 0.60 -3.97 -1.07
C LEU A 71 1.88 -3.19 -1.32
N PRO A 72 1.90 -2.32 -2.37
CA PRO A 72 3.06 -1.49 -2.66
C PRO A 72 3.20 -0.37 -1.63
N LEU A 73 4.17 -0.53 -0.72
CA LEU A 73 4.34 0.34 0.43
C LEU A 73 4.53 1.81 0.05
N ARG A 74 5.47 2.09 -0.85
CA ARG A 74 5.80 3.48 -1.18
C ARG A 74 4.61 4.22 -1.77
N PHE A 75 3.91 3.58 -2.69
CA PHE A 75 2.74 4.20 -3.31
C PHE A 75 1.70 4.61 -2.26
N ILE A 76 1.38 3.68 -1.35
CA ILE A 76 0.36 3.92 -0.32
C ILE A 76 0.83 4.99 0.65
N ALA A 77 2.07 4.91 1.10
CA ALA A 77 2.62 5.89 2.04
C ALA A 77 2.61 7.30 1.45
N GLU A 78 3.05 7.45 0.21
CA GLU A 78 3.05 8.75 -0.44
C GLU A 78 1.62 9.28 -0.64
N ALA A 79 0.70 8.40 -1.01
CA ALA A 79 -0.71 8.79 -1.19
C ALA A 79 -1.34 9.27 0.12
N LEU A 80 -0.88 8.75 1.27
CA LEU A 80 -1.37 9.15 2.59
C LEU A 80 -0.53 10.26 3.23
N GLY A 81 0.42 10.83 2.48
CA GLY A 81 1.24 11.93 2.97
C GLY A 81 2.39 11.49 3.88
N ALA A 82 2.87 10.27 3.72
CA ALA A 82 4.01 9.78 4.48
C ALA A 82 5.24 9.67 3.59
N LYS A 83 6.42 9.68 4.20
CA LYS A 83 7.69 9.50 3.51
C LYS A 83 8.22 8.10 3.80
N VAL A 84 8.75 7.43 2.79
CA VAL A 84 9.36 6.12 2.93
C VAL A 84 10.83 6.20 2.56
N ASP A 85 11.69 5.79 3.50
CA ASP A 85 13.13 5.67 3.26
C ASP A 85 13.52 4.20 3.33
N TRP A 86 14.22 3.74 2.32
CA TRP A 86 14.67 2.36 2.24
C TRP A 86 16.17 2.26 2.55
N TYR A 87 16.51 1.37 3.48
CA TYR A 87 17.89 1.12 3.88
C TYR A 87 18.28 -0.30 3.46
N PRO A 88 18.91 -0.48 2.29
CA PRO A 88 19.22 -1.81 1.77
C PRO A 88 20.17 -2.64 2.65
N GLU A 89 21.06 -1.97 3.39
CA GLU A 89 22.03 -2.67 4.24
C GLU A 89 21.33 -3.44 5.37
N THR A 90 20.28 -2.90 5.92
CA THR A 90 19.51 -3.54 7.00
C THR A 90 18.19 -4.11 6.50
N ARG A 91 17.85 -3.89 5.23
CA ARG A 91 16.57 -4.26 4.63
C ARG A 91 15.39 -3.67 5.39
N GLN A 92 15.57 -2.44 5.85
CA GLN A 92 14.53 -1.72 6.57
C GLN A 92 13.87 -0.66 5.71
N ALA A 93 12.56 -0.55 5.85
CA ALA A 93 11.81 0.58 5.33
C ALA A 93 11.39 1.43 6.52
N VAL A 94 11.77 2.71 6.50
CA VAL A 94 11.40 3.63 7.57
C VAL A 94 10.31 4.54 7.02
N ILE A 95 9.18 4.58 7.72
CA ILE A 95 8.03 5.38 7.32
C ILE A 95 7.93 6.57 8.25
N THR A 96 7.99 7.76 7.68
CA THR A 96 7.83 9.01 8.44
C THR A 96 6.53 9.66 8.00
N ARG A 97 5.65 9.89 8.96
CA ARG A 97 4.39 10.58 8.67
C ARG A 97 4.66 12.07 8.54
N LEU A 98 4.19 12.63 7.44
CA LEU A 98 4.30 14.06 7.21
C LEU A 98 3.03 14.70 7.74
N GLU A 99 3.18 15.53 8.75
CA GLU A 99 2.05 16.26 9.30
C GLU A 99 1.95 17.63 8.64
N ALA A 100 0.73 17.99 8.33
CA ALA A 100 0.46 19.27 7.71
C ALA A 100 0.64 20.42 8.69
#